data_d24a5384f5b5035cddfcfe4a92e0d9a8
#
_entry.id   d24a5384f5b5035cddfcfe4a92e0d9a8
#
_cell.length_a   1.000
_cell.length_b   1.000
_cell.length_c   1.000
_cell.angle_alpha   90.00
_cell.angle_beta   90.00
_cell.angle_gamma   90.00
#
_symmetry.space_group_name_H-M   'P 1'
#
loop_
_entity.id
_entity.type
_entity.pdbx_description
1 polymer ?
#
loop_
_entity_poly.entity_id
_entity_poly.type
_entity_poly.pdbx_seq_one_letter_code
_entity_poly.pdbx_strand_id
1 'polypeptide(L)'
;MPFELSKIISSIKPTVKAIDVPLNTEDAEKLVELTEIAKTAQLQEAPYSRSITDTTPGVELAEKIEELHKQTITLRLRALSNKELQVIKRRVWTDPVFSTKNKNADEKTVIDVEREDRLMEYIVAHACVEVIDNSTGESQKGLSDDEAAELRGALPEFLWQQICTTWNDAQTLGVMVSEAISDPTFRGDGTVEAGESVDALASEDREG
;
A
#
# COMPACT_ATOMS: atom_id res chain seq x y z
N MET A 1 4.22 -22.67 -30.22
CA MET A 1 2.91 -22.39 -29.60
C MET A 1 2.65 -20.91 -29.81
N PRO A 2 1.45 -20.48 -30.22
CA PRO A 2 1.18 -19.05 -30.35
C PRO A 2 1.24 -18.39 -28.97
N PHE A 3 1.80 -17.18 -28.93
CA PHE A 3 1.89 -16.36 -27.72
C PHE A 3 0.49 -15.82 -27.36
N GLU A 4 -0.06 -16.26 -26.23
CA GLU A 4 -1.40 -15.85 -25.80
C GLU A 4 -1.31 -14.74 -24.74
N LEU A 5 -1.21 -13.49 -25.19
CA LEU A 5 -1.15 -12.31 -24.34
C LEU A 5 -2.32 -12.24 -23.33
N SER A 6 -3.51 -12.68 -23.74
CA SER A 6 -4.69 -12.70 -22.88
C SER A 6 -4.52 -13.55 -21.62
N LYS A 7 -3.82 -14.67 -21.71
CA LYS A 7 -3.52 -15.52 -20.53
C LYS A 7 -2.52 -14.84 -19.59
N ILE A 8 -1.53 -14.13 -20.13
CA ILE A 8 -0.57 -13.39 -19.32
C ILE A 8 -1.27 -12.24 -18.59
N ILE A 9 -2.08 -11.45 -19.31
CA ILE A 9 -2.83 -10.33 -18.70
C ILE A 9 -3.76 -10.84 -17.59
N SER A 10 -4.43 -11.97 -17.79
CA SER A 10 -5.33 -12.55 -16.78
C SER A 10 -4.59 -13.12 -15.55
N SER A 11 -3.29 -13.38 -15.66
CA SER A 11 -2.46 -13.86 -14.56
C SER A 11 -1.88 -12.74 -13.68
N ILE A 12 -1.94 -11.48 -14.13
CA ILE A 12 -1.45 -10.33 -13.38
C ILE A 12 -2.37 -10.11 -12.17
N LYS A 13 -1.82 -10.31 -10.98
CA LYS A 13 -2.52 -10.01 -9.73
C LYS A 13 -2.18 -8.59 -9.29
N PRO A 14 -3.18 -7.75 -8.97
CA PRO A 14 -2.90 -6.42 -8.44
C PRO A 14 -2.20 -6.51 -7.09
N THR A 15 -1.33 -5.55 -6.81
CA THR A 15 -0.73 -5.38 -5.48
C THR A 15 -1.84 -5.06 -4.48
N VAL A 16 -1.81 -5.72 -3.32
CA VAL A 16 -2.75 -5.49 -2.22
C VAL A 16 -1.97 -5.02 -1.00
N LYS A 17 -2.45 -3.97 -0.36
CA LYS A 17 -1.97 -3.47 0.93
C LYS A 17 -3.10 -3.53 1.93
N ALA A 18 -2.75 -3.76 3.19
CA ALA A 18 -3.70 -3.71 4.30
C ALA A 18 -3.42 -2.50 5.17
N ILE A 19 -4.46 -1.94 5.75
CA ILE A 19 -4.40 -0.89 6.76
C ILE A 19 -5.41 -1.18 7.85
N ASP A 20 -4.97 -1.08 9.11
CA ASP A 20 -5.83 -1.17 10.26
C ASP A 20 -6.34 0.22 10.64
N VAL A 21 -7.65 0.35 10.69
CA VAL A 21 -8.34 1.60 10.97
C VAL A 21 -9.01 1.48 12.33
N PRO A 22 -8.57 2.22 13.35
CA PRO A 22 -9.21 2.23 14.65
C PRO A 22 -10.66 2.72 14.58
N LEU A 23 -11.55 2.05 15.30
CA LEU A 23 -12.96 2.42 15.40
C LEU A 23 -13.19 3.63 16.33
N ASN A 24 -12.19 3.99 17.12
CA ASN A 24 -12.21 5.09 18.08
C ASN A 24 -10.95 5.94 17.96
N THR A 25 -11.11 7.26 17.96
CA THR A 25 -10.01 8.22 17.80
C THR A 25 -9.00 8.16 18.95
N GLU A 26 -9.46 7.94 20.18
CA GLU A 26 -8.56 7.83 21.35
C GLU A 26 -7.67 6.59 21.25
N ASP A 27 -8.21 5.50 20.71
CA ASP A 27 -7.46 4.26 20.53
C ASP A 27 -6.49 4.37 19.35
N ALA A 28 -6.80 5.20 18.34
CA ALA A 28 -5.89 5.54 17.25
C ALA A 28 -4.63 6.23 17.78
N GLU A 29 -4.78 7.22 18.64
CA GLU A 29 -3.64 7.95 19.23
C GLU A 29 -2.78 7.01 20.08
N LYS A 30 -3.40 6.20 20.93
CA LYS A 30 -2.70 5.19 21.74
C LYS A 30 -1.97 4.16 20.90
N LEU A 31 -2.57 3.69 19.80
CA LEU A 31 -1.96 2.70 18.92
C LEU A 31 -0.71 3.28 18.24
N VAL A 32 -0.77 4.54 17.78
CA VAL A 32 0.38 5.25 17.20
C VAL A 32 1.49 5.39 18.25
N GLU A 33 1.17 5.86 19.46
CA GLU A 33 2.14 6.03 20.54
C GLU A 33 2.83 4.70 20.90
N LEU A 34 2.06 3.64 21.12
CA LEU A 34 2.60 2.32 21.46
C LEU A 34 3.45 1.73 20.33
N THR A 35 3.06 1.95 19.07
CA THR A 35 3.82 1.49 17.91
C THR A 35 5.17 2.21 17.81
N GLU A 36 5.22 3.50 18.08
CA GLU A 36 6.47 4.29 18.11
C GLU A 36 7.39 3.86 19.28
N ILE A 37 6.81 3.58 20.45
CA ILE A 37 7.55 3.02 21.59
C ILE A 37 8.16 1.66 21.20
N ALA A 38 7.38 0.78 20.59
CA ALA A 38 7.84 -0.54 20.15
C ALA A 38 8.99 -0.44 19.13
N LYS A 39 8.86 0.43 18.12
CA LYS A 39 9.92 0.68 17.13
C LYS A 39 11.20 1.21 17.79
N THR A 40 11.06 2.16 18.72
CA THR A 40 12.21 2.76 19.41
C THR A 40 12.92 1.72 20.28
N ALA A 41 12.18 0.86 20.98
CA ALA A 41 12.73 -0.23 21.75
C ALA A 41 13.48 -1.25 20.87
N GLN A 42 12.92 -1.63 19.72
CA GLN A 42 13.59 -2.51 18.75
C GLN A 42 14.92 -1.93 18.24
N LEU A 43 14.97 -0.62 18.00
CA LEU A 43 16.19 0.05 17.53
C LEU A 43 17.29 0.13 18.62
N GLN A 44 16.90 0.16 19.90
CA GLN A 44 17.84 0.21 21.01
C GLN A 44 18.41 -1.16 21.41
N GLU A 45 17.68 -2.24 21.13
CA GLU A 45 18.09 -3.62 21.46
C GLU A 45 18.95 -4.32 20.39
N ALA A 46 19.14 -3.71 19.22
CA ALA A 46 20.07 -4.26 18.22
C ALA A 46 21.52 -3.93 18.59
N PRO A 47 22.33 -4.90 19.15
CA PRO A 47 22.94 -5.96 18.33
C PRO A 47 22.86 -7.38 18.90
N TYR A 48 22.13 -7.63 19.92
CA TYR A 48 21.98 -9.00 20.46
C TYR A 48 20.49 -9.40 20.40
N SER A 49 20.13 -10.12 19.38
CA SER A 49 18.79 -10.60 19.02
C SER A 49 18.06 -11.33 20.18
N ARG A 50 17.38 -10.53 21.02
CA ARG A 50 16.22 -10.98 21.76
C ARG A 50 15.01 -10.23 21.22
N SER A 51 13.98 -10.97 20.84
CA SER A 51 12.68 -10.38 20.47
C SER A 51 12.16 -9.54 21.64
N ILE A 52 11.53 -8.39 21.36
CA ILE A 52 10.79 -7.58 22.37
C ILE A 52 9.85 -8.46 23.19
N THR A 53 9.32 -9.53 22.60
CA THR A 53 8.43 -10.49 23.24
C THR A 53 9.07 -11.33 24.34
N ASP A 54 10.41 -11.31 24.49
CA ASP A 54 11.12 -12.13 25.47
C ASP A 54 11.35 -11.41 26.81
N THR A 55 10.99 -10.12 26.91
CA THR A 55 11.06 -9.33 28.16
C THR A 55 9.68 -9.07 28.71
N THR A 56 9.51 -9.02 30.04
CA THR A 56 8.20 -8.74 30.68
C THR A 56 7.56 -7.45 30.17
N PRO A 57 8.27 -6.31 30.02
CA PRO A 57 7.72 -5.10 29.44
C PRO A 57 7.33 -5.25 27.96
N GLY A 58 8.04 -6.09 27.22
CA GLY A 58 7.73 -6.37 25.82
C GLY A 58 6.45 -7.20 25.65
N VAL A 59 6.21 -8.15 26.55
CA VAL A 59 4.98 -8.94 26.57
C VAL A 59 3.77 -8.05 26.88
N GLU A 60 3.85 -7.20 27.93
CA GLU A 60 2.78 -6.27 28.28
C GLU A 60 2.47 -5.27 27.13
N LEU A 61 3.48 -4.81 26.41
CA LEU A 61 3.31 -3.92 25.25
C LEU A 61 2.62 -4.66 24.10
N ALA A 62 3.04 -5.89 23.82
CA ALA A 62 2.44 -6.71 22.78
C ALA A 62 0.97 -7.02 23.07
N GLU A 63 0.63 -7.35 24.31
CA GLU A 63 -0.75 -7.59 24.74
C GLU A 63 -1.63 -6.34 24.55
N LYS A 64 -1.13 -5.15 24.93
CA LYS A 64 -1.85 -3.88 24.72
C LYS A 64 -2.07 -3.57 23.24
N ILE A 65 -1.06 -3.78 22.40
CA ILE A 65 -1.20 -3.60 20.96
C ILE A 65 -2.23 -4.57 20.39
N GLU A 66 -2.21 -5.84 20.82
CA GLU A 66 -3.20 -6.83 20.38
C GLU A 66 -4.62 -6.48 20.84
N GLU A 67 -4.78 -5.98 22.07
CA GLU A 67 -6.08 -5.53 22.57
C GLU A 67 -6.62 -4.35 21.74
N LEU A 68 -5.79 -3.35 21.45
CA LEU A 68 -6.17 -2.23 20.61
C LEU A 68 -6.45 -2.67 19.17
N HIS A 69 -5.69 -3.63 18.65
CA HIS A 69 -5.92 -4.17 17.30
C HIS A 69 -7.31 -4.81 17.18
N LYS A 70 -7.82 -5.45 18.23
CA LYS A 70 -9.22 -5.96 18.26
C LYS A 70 -10.28 -4.87 18.15
N GLN A 71 -9.92 -3.61 18.36
CA GLN A 71 -10.80 -2.45 18.21
C GLN A 71 -10.60 -1.73 16.87
N THR A 72 -10.08 -2.42 15.89
CA THR A 72 -9.85 -1.90 14.54
C THR A 72 -10.62 -2.70 13.51
N ILE A 73 -10.81 -2.08 12.34
CA ILE A 73 -11.14 -2.80 11.11
C ILE A 73 -9.93 -2.81 10.20
N THR A 74 -9.69 -3.90 9.49
CA THR A 74 -8.65 -3.99 8.47
C THR A 74 -9.25 -3.80 7.09
N LEU A 75 -8.80 -2.78 6.37
CA LEU A 75 -9.12 -2.57 4.96
C LEU A 75 -7.99 -3.14 4.08
N ARG A 76 -8.34 -4.00 3.14
CA ARG A 76 -7.42 -4.53 2.14
C ARG A 76 -7.64 -3.82 0.81
N LEU A 77 -6.69 -2.97 0.43
CA LEU A 77 -6.75 -2.12 -0.75
C LEU A 77 -5.86 -2.65 -1.86
N ARG A 78 -6.39 -2.79 -3.07
CA ARG A 78 -5.63 -3.20 -4.25
C ARG A 78 -5.27 -2.02 -5.15
N ALA A 79 -4.22 -2.17 -5.91
CA ALA A 79 -3.96 -1.28 -7.03
C ALA A 79 -5.10 -1.38 -8.07
N LEU A 80 -5.51 -0.24 -8.61
CA LEU A 80 -6.48 -0.14 -9.69
C LEU A 80 -5.77 -0.05 -11.04
N SER A 81 -6.33 -0.71 -12.05
CA SER A 81 -5.86 -0.55 -13.41
C SER A 81 -6.14 0.85 -13.95
N ASN A 82 -5.35 1.31 -14.91
CA ASN A 82 -5.59 2.59 -15.58
C ASN A 82 -7.01 2.70 -16.18
N LYS A 83 -7.57 1.58 -16.64
CA LYS A 83 -8.95 1.56 -17.17
C LYS A 83 -9.99 1.82 -16.07
N GLU A 84 -9.83 1.20 -14.90
CA GLU A 84 -10.72 1.44 -13.75
C GLU A 84 -10.62 2.89 -13.28
N LEU A 85 -9.40 3.41 -13.12
CA LEU A 85 -9.19 4.82 -12.74
C LEU A 85 -9.81 5.80 -13.74
N GLN A 86 -9.72 5.54 -15.05
CA GLN A 86 -10.36 6.39 -16.05
C GLN A 86 -11.89 6.35 -15.98
N VAL A 87 -12.47 5.20 -15.66
CA VAL A 87 -13.93 5.07 -15.46
C VAL A 87 -14.37 5.89 -14.25
N ILE A 88 -13.67 5.75 -13.11
CA ILE A 88 -13.97 6.49 -11.88
C ILE A 88 -13.83 8.01 -12.12
N LYS A 89 -12.70 8.44 -12.70
CA LYS A 89 -12.48 9.85 -13.06
C LYS A 89 -13.61 10.39 -13.93
N ARG A 90 -13.95 9.67 -15.02
CA ARG A 90 -15.02 10.11 -15.91
C ARG A 90 -16.33 10.27 -15.16
N ARG A 91 -16.70 9.34 -14.27
CA ARG A 91 -17.93 9.41 -13.47
C ARG A 91 -17.97 10.69 -12.65
N VAL A 92 -16.91 11.04 -11.94
CA VAL A 92 -16.83 12.25 -11.11
C VAL A 92 -16.85 13.53 -11.98
N TRP A 93 -16.05 13.55 -13.06
CA TRP A 93 -15.96 14.75 -13.92
C TRP A 93 -17.20 15.03 -14.76
N THR A 94 -18.06 14.03 -14.99
CA THR A 94 -19.32 14.22 -15.72
C THR A 94 -20.54 14.38 -14.80
N ASP A 95 -20.34 14.29 -13.49
CA ASP A 95 -21.43 14.48 -12.53
C ASP A 95 -21.93 15.94 -12.56
N PRO A 96 -23.23 16.17 -12.84
CA PRO A 96 -23.81 17.52 -12.88
C PRO A 96 -23.67 18.30 -11.57
N VAL A 97 -23.58 17.61 -10.42
CA VAL A 97 -23.41 18.23 -9.09
C VAL A 97 -22.14 19.08 -9.06
N PHE A 98 -21.06 18.64 -9.71
CA PHE A 98 -19.79 19.36 -9.77
C PHE A 98 -19.67 20.30 -10.98
N SER A 99 -20.81 20.79 -11.51
CA SER A 99 -20.78 21.72 -12.64
C SER A 99 -20.27 23.10 -12.23
N THR A 100 -19.24 23.57 -12.90
CA THR A 100 -18.64 24.90 -12.68
C THR A 100 -19.21 26.00 -13.59
N LYS A 101 -20.27 25.69 -14.37
CA LYS A 101 -20.93 26.65 -15.24
C LYS A 101 -21.56 27.79 -14.41
N ASN A 102 -21.28 29.03 -14.80
CA ASN A 102 -21.78 30.24 -14.15
C ASN A 102 -21.32 30.41 -12.68
N LYS A 103 -20.22 29.80 -12.27
CA LYS A 103 -19.64 29.92 -10.94
C LYS A 103 -18.48 30.92 -10.93
N ASN A 104 -18.33 31.66 -9.83
CA ASN A 104 -17.17 32.52 -9.59
C ASN A 104 -15.91 31.68 -9.21
N ALA A 105 -14.76 32.35 -9.00
CA ALA A 105 -13.49 31.67 -8.73
C ALA A 105 -13.52 30.88 -7.42
N ASP A 106 -14.10 31.46 -6.36
CA ASP A 106 -14.15 30.83 -5.03
C ASP A 106 -15.06 29.60 -5.05
N GLU A 107 -16.25 29.72 -5.67
CA GLU A 107 -17.17 28.60 -5.85
C GLU A 107 -16.57 27.46 -6.68
N LYS A 108 -15.75 27.78 -7.68
CA LYS A 108 -15.02 26.75 -8.46
C LYS A 108 -14.01 26.01 -7.61
N THR A 109 -13.28 26.72 -6.76
CA THR A 109 -12.31 26.12 -5.85
C THR A 109 -12.98 25.14 -4.88
N VAL A 110 -14.12 25.52 -4.30
CA VAL A 110 -14.89 24.63 -3.41
C VAL A 110 -15.35 23.37 -4.16
N ILE A 111 -15.93 23.55 -5.36
CA ILE A 111 -16.38 22.43 -6.19
C ILE A 111 -15.22 21.52 -6.58
N ASP A 112 -14.03 22.05 -6.84
CA ASP A 112 -12.87 21.22 -7.20
C ASP A 112 -12.40 20.39 -6.01
N VAL A 113 -12.40 20.94 -4.78
CA VAL A 113 -12.09 20.20 -3.55
C VAL A 113 -13.12 19.08 -3.32
N GLU A 114 -14.44 19.41 -3.38
CA GLU A 114 -15.51 18.42 -3.21
C GLU A 114 -15.41 17.30 -4.27
N ARG A 115 -15.03 17.65 -5.49
CA ARG A 115 -14.81 16.69 -6.58
C ARG A 115 -13.63 15.76 -6.31
N GLU A 116 -12.53 16.28 -5.76
CA GLU A 116 -11.37 15.49 -5.39
C GLU A 116 -11.69 14.55 -4.24
N ASP A 117 -12.39 15.02 -3.22
CA ASP A 117 -12.87 14.18 -2.12
C ASP A 117 -13.75 13.03 -2.63
N ARG A 118 -14.71 13.35 -3.49
CA ARG A 118 -15.60 12.34 -4.09
C ARG A 118 -14.84 11.35 -4.98
N LEU A 119 -13.81 11.80 -5.66
CA LEU A 119 -12.92 10.95 -6.44
C LEU A 119 -12.22 9.93 -5.55
N MET A 120 -11.70 10.36 -4.40
CA MET A 120 -11.03 9.47 -3.45
C MET A 120 -11.97 8.48 -2.80
N GLU A 121 -13.22 8.87 -2.46
CA GLU A 121 -14.25 7.94 -1.97
C GLU A 121 -14.50 6.80 -2.97
N TYR A 122 -14.71 7.13 -4.24
CA TYR A 122 -14.89 6.10 -5.29
C TYR A 122 -13.64 5.24 -5.51
N ILE A 123 -12.45 5.84 -5.43
CA ILE A 123 -11.19 5.08 -5.53
C ILE A 123 -11.11 4.07 -4.39
N VAL A 124 -11.34 4.49 -3.15
CA VAL A 124 -11.29 3.61 -1.97
C VAL A 124 -12.34 2.51 -2.08
N ALA A 125 -13.59 2.84 -2.46
CA ALA A 125 -14.65 1.85 -2.67
C ALA A 125 -14.23 0.76 -3.67
N HIS A 126 -13.74 1.17 -4.84
CA HIS A 126 -13.35 0.25 -5.90
C HIS A 126 -12.02 -0.48 -5.64
N ALA A 127 -11.12 0.12 -4.87
CA ALA A 127 -9.85 -0.49 -4.48
C ALA A 127 -10.02 -1.49 -3.34
N CYS A 128 -11.00 -1.30 -2.46
CA CYS A 128 -11.24 -2.20 -1.34
C CYS A 128 -11.69 -3.57 -1.83
N VAL A 129 -10.94 -4.60 -1.48
CA VAL A 129 -11.25 -6.00 -1.81
C VAL A 129 -11.87 -6.74 -0.64
N GLU A 130 -11.57 -6.29 0.57
CA GLU A 130 -12.06 -6.92 1.80
C GLU A 130 -11.99 -5.93 2.96
N VAL A 131 -13.00 -5.97 3.82
CA VAL A 131 -13.02 -5.31 5.13
C VAL A 131 -13.13 -6.40 6.18
N ILE A 132 -12.28 -6.39 7.18
CA ILE A 132 -12.25 -7.38 8.26
C ILE A 132 -12.50 -6.65 9.58
N ASP A 133 -13.48 -7.09 10.34
CA ASP A 133 -13.67 -6.68 11.73
C ASP A 133 -12.74 -7.53 12.61
N ASN A 134 -11.71 -6.91 13.17
CA ASN A 134 -10.71 -7.60 13.98
C ASN A 134 -11.25 -8.03 15.36
N SER A 135 -12.40 -7.51 15.78
CA SER A 135 -13.05 -7.93 17.03
C SER A 135 -13.76 -9.27 16.91
N THR A 136 -14.42 -9.49 15.78
CA THR A 136 -15.24 -10.68 15.51
C THR A 136 -14.56 -11.67 14.56
N GLY A 137 -13.61 -11.19 13.75
CA GLY A 137 -13.01 -11.95 12.66
C GLY A 137 -13.94 -12.08 11.44
N GLU A 138 -15.09 -11.41 11.43
CA GLU A 138 -15.98 -11.39 10.28
C GLU A 138 -15.39 -10.54 9.16
N SER A 139 -15.66 -10.93 7.92
CA SER A 139 -15.20 -10.15 6.77
C SER A 139 -16.30 -9.92 5.75
N GLN A 140 -16.24 -8.74 5.12
CA GLN A 140 -17.08 -8.31 4.03
C GLN A 140 -16.22 -8.12 2.77
N LYS A 141 -16.73 -8.51 1.61
CA LYS A 141 -16.04 -8.30 0.33
C LYS A 141 -16.34 -6.90 -0.21
N GLY A 142 -15.28 -6.09 -0.28
CA GLY A 142 -15.34 -4.76 -0.84
C GLY A 142 -16.12 -3.75 0.00
N LEU A 143 -16.19 -2.54 -0.51
CA LEU A 143 -17.03 -1.45 -0.04
C LEU A 143 -17.90 -0.96 -1.19
N SER A 144 -19.15 -0.63 -0.92
CA SER A 144 -19.97 0.15 -1.84
C SER A 144 -19.55 1.63 -1.84
N ASP A 145 -20.00 2.39 -2.84
CA ASP A 145 -19.76 3.83 -2.91
C ASP A 145 -20.35 4.58 -1.70
N ASP A 146 -21.52 4.14 -1.22
CA ASP A 146 -22.20 4.74 -0.07
C ASP A 146 -21.47 4.41 1.24
N GLU A 147 -21.04 3.16 1.43
CA GLU A 147 -20.25 2.75 2.60
C GLU A 147 -18.89 3.48 2.67
N ALA A 148 -18.25 3.73 1.52
CA ALA A 148 -17.00 4.50 1.48
C ALA A 148 -17.24 5.99 1.86
N ALA A 149 -18.35 6.57 1.43
CA ALA A 149 -18.76 7.93 1.81
C ALA A 149 -19.10 8.02 3.30
N GLU A 150 -19.83 7.04 3.85
CA GLU A 150 -20.11 6.94 5.29
C GLU A 150 -18.82 6.79 6.10
N LEU A 151 -17.90 5.92 5.66
CA LEU A 151 -16.59 5.74 6.28
C LEU A 151 -15.80 7.05 6.28
N ARG A 152 -15.77 7.78 5.14
CA ARG A 152 -15.12 9.09 5.04
C ARG A 152 -15.72 10.09 6.04
N GLY A 153 -17.05 10.12 6.16
CA GLY A 153 -17.75 11.01 7.08
C GLY A 153 -17.57 10.68 8.56
N ALA A 154 -17.32 9.41 8.89
CA ALA A 154 -17.14 8.93 10.25
C ALA A 154 -15.69 9.06 10.75
N LEU A 155 -14.71 9.02 9.86
CA LEU A 155 -13.29 9.03 10.22
C LEU A 155 -12.73 10.45 10.36
N PRO A 156 -11.82 10.67 11.34
CA PRO A 156 -10.97 11.86 11.36
C PRO A 156 -10.14 11.97 10.08
N GLU A 157 -9.84 13.20 9.67
CA GLU A 157 -9.11 13.49 8.42
C GLU A 157 -7.79 12.72 8.31
N PHE A 158 -7.02 12.63 9.40
CA PHE A 158 -5.71 11.95 9.37
C PHE A 158 -5.83 10.45 9.09
N LEU A 159 -6.87 9.77 9.59
CA LEU A 159 -7.10 8.36 9.29
C LEU A 159 -7.54 8.15 7.84
N TRP A 160 -8.39 9.04 7.32
CA TRP A 160 -8.76 9.01 5.92
C TRP A 160 -7.53 9.18 5.00
N GLN A 161 -6.65 10.13 5.34
CA GLN A 161 -5.41 10.34 4.61
C GLN A 161 -4.47 9.12 4.66
N GLN A 162 -4.45 8.38 5.78
CA GLN A 162 -3.69 7.14 5.87
C GLN A 162 -4.25 6.06 4.92
N ILE A 163 -5.58 5.94 4.81
CA ILE A 163 -6.23 5.03 3.86
C ILE A 163 -5.83 5.40 2.42
N CYS A 164 -5.94 6.67 2.07
CA CYS A 164 -5.57 7.19 0.74
C CYS A 164 -4.08 6.93 0.44
N THR A 165 -3.20 7.15 1.41
CA THR A 165 -1.75 6.89 1.30
C THR A 165 -1.48 5.40 1.10
N THR A 166 -2.15 4.52 1.86
CA THR A 166 -2.00 3.07 1.73
C THR A 166 -2.43 2.58 0.35
N TRP A 167 -3.53 3.12 -0.20
CA TRP A 167 -3.92 2.82 -1.56
C TRP A 167 -2.87 3.32 -2.58
N ASN A 168 -2.38 4.55 -2.41
CA ASN A 168 -1.35 5.12 -3.30
C ASN A 168 -0.06 4.28 -3.27
N ASP A 169 0.33 3.79 -2.11
CA ASP A 169 1.46 2.87 -1.97
C ASP A 169 1.23 1.55 -2.72
N ALA A 170 0.02 0.99 -2.63
CA ALA A 170 -0.34 -0.20 -3.41
C ALA A 170 -0.25 0.07 -4.91
N GLN A 171 -0.69 1.25 -5.36
CA GLN A 171 -0.62 1.70 -6.74
C GLN A 171 0.83 1.88 -7.21
N THR A 172 1.68 2.52 -6.41
CA THR A 172 3.07 2.85 -6.73
C THR A 172 3.95 1.60 -6.75
N LEU A 173 3.76 0.66 -5.82
CA LEU A 173 4.52 -0.60 -5.81
C LEU A 173 4.36 -1.38 -7.11
N GLY A 174 3.17 -1.37 -7.70
CA GLY A 174 2.92 -1.99 -9.00
C GLY A 174 3.78 -1.37 -10.11
N VAL A 175 3.98 -0.06 -10.08
CA VAL A 175 4.83 0.67 -11.03
C VAL A 175 6.30 0.36 -10.79
N MET A 176 6.77 0.44 -9.55
CA MET A 176 8.18 0.17 -9.21
C MET A 176 8.60 -1.26 -9.55
N VAL A 177 7.75 -2.25 -9.31
CA VAL A 177 8.01 -3.65 -9.71
C VAL A 177 8.11 -3.76 -11.24
N SER A 178 7.24 -3.08 -11.98
CA SER A 178 7.29 -3.06 -13.44
C SER A 178 8.58 -2.41 -13.97
N GLU A 179 9.03 -1.32 -13.35
CA GLU A 179 10.27 -0.64 -13.70
C GLU A 179 11.50 -1.53 -13.39
N ALA A 180 11.54 -2.14 -12.20
CA ALA A 180 12.62 -3.04 -11.82
C ALA A 180 12.73 -4.26 -12.77
N ILE A 181 11.59 -4.85 -13.19
CA ILE A 181 11.57 -5.94 -14.16
C ILE A 181 12.04 -5.47 -15.55
N SER A 182 11.82 -4.19 -15.88
CA SER A 182 12.21 -3.60 -17.16
C SER A 182 13.68 -3.15 -17.19
N ASP A 183 14.32 -3.03 -16.03
CA ASP A 183 15.73 -2.67 -15.93
C ASP A 183 16.61 -3.81 -16.49
N PRO A 184 17.44 -3.55 -17.51
CA PRO A 184 18.32 -4.56 -18.11
C PRO A 184 19.29 -5.16 -17.10
N THR A 185 19.68 -4.46 -16.02
CA THR A 185 20.54 -4.99 -14.96
C THR A 185 19.86 -6.05 -14.12
N PHE A 186 18.52 -5.97 -13.97
CA PHE A 186 17.72 -6.97 -13.26
C PHE A 186 17.45 -8.21 -14.13
N ARG A 187 17.48 -8.09 -15.45
CA ARG A 187 17.27 -9.21 -16.38
C ARG A 187 18.40 -10.23 -16.40
N GLY A 188 19.49 -10.00 -15.66
CA GLY A 188 20.59 -10.94 -15.60
C GLY A 188 21.06 -11.33 -17.01
N ASP A 189 21.29 -10.33 -17.89
CA ASP A 189 22.18 -10.52 -19.03
C ASP A 189 23.59 -10.71 -18.46
N GLY A 190 23.72 -11.83 -17.73
CA GLY A 190 24.97 -12.45 -17.44
C GLY A 190 25.57 -12.97 -18.75
N THR A 191 26.02 -12.08 -19.58
CA THR A 191 27.25 -12.31 -20.30
C THR A 191 28.30 -12.37 -19.19
N VAL A 192 28.42 -13.55 -18.60
CA VAL A 192 29.66 -13.98 -18.01
C VAL A 192 30.65 -13.87 -19.19
N GLU A 193 31.37 -12.75 -19.25
CA GLU A 193 32.60 -12.71 -20.05
C GLU A 193 33.38 -13.92 -19.54
N ALA A 194 33.46 -14.94 -20.41
CA ALA A 194 34.23 -16.11 -20.18
C ALA A 194 35.63 -15.61 -19.91
N GLY A 195 36.06 -15.78 -18.64
CA GLY A 195 37.33 -15.27 -18.17
C GLY A 195 38.43 -15.63 -19.12
N GLU A 196 39.20 -14.61 -19.46
CA GLU A 196 40.51 -14.80 -20.06
C GLU A 196 41.23 -15.88 -19.28
N SER A 197 41.60 -16.93 -20.02
CA SER A 197 42.35 -18.04 -19.56
C SER A 197 43.63 -17.55 -18.89
N VAL A 198 43.77 -17.84 -17.59
CA VAL A 198 45.03 -17.74 -16.85
C VAL A 198 45.92 -18.92 -17.27
N ASP A 199 46.41 -18.86 -18.49
CA ASP A 199 47.37 -19.82 -19.06
C ASP A 199 48.55 -19.07 -19.68
N ALA A 200 49.22 -18.26 -18.86
CA ALA A 200 50.49 -17.65 -19.24
C ALA A 200 51.43 -17.37 -18.04
N LEU A 201 51.61 -18.34 -17.15
CA LEU A 201 52.69 -18.30 -16.14
C LEU A 201 53.16 -19.71 -15.77
N ALA A 202 53.65 -20.42 -16.77
CA ALA A 202 54.40 -21.66 -16.52
C ALA A 202 55.33 -21.97 -17.70
N SER A 203 56.32 -21.10 -17.95
CA SER A 203 57.52 -21.51 -18.68
C SER A 203 58.59 -20.42 -18.60
N GLU A 204 59.28 -20.31 -17.50
CA GLU A 204 60.64 -19.76 -17.43
C GLU A 204 61.22 -20.13 -16.06
N ASP A 205 61.76 -21.34 -15.98
CA ASP A 205 62.86 -21.66 -15.07
C ASP A 205 63.39 -23.08 -15.41
N ARG A 206 64.16 -23.12 -16.48
CA ARG A 206 65.20 -24.18 -16.70
C ARG A 206 66.16 -23.64 -17.70
N GLU A 207 67.28 -23.15 -17.18
CA GLU A 207 68.64 -23.36 -17.69
C GLU A 207 69.58 -22.30 -17.10
N GLY A 208 70.63 -22.83 -16.35
CA GLY A 208 71.72 -22.02 -15.83
C GLY A 208 72.24 -22.52 -14.50
#